data_471444d2ef12ab1da06c1b268330750d
#
_entry.id   471444d2ef12ab1da06c1b268330750d
#
_cell.length_a   1.000
_cell.length_b   1.000
_cell.length_c   1.000
_cell.angle_alpha   90.00
_cell.angle_beta   90.00
_cell.angle_gamma   90.00
#
_symmetry.space_group_name_H-M   'P 1'
#
loop_
_entity.id
_entity.type
_entity.pdbx_description
1 polymer ?
#
loop_
_entity_poly.entity_id
_entity_poly.type
_entity_poly.pdbx_seq_one_letter_code
_entity_poly.pdbx_strand_id
1 'polypeptide(L)'
;MGQVRHGHQQRKSELDARVRDAYAKVLADDAVLMNLPGSAVPAARRVCTLIDACLPWLPAQPFNLTLSGPVRVAVNGPNGCGKSTLLRLLAGQLHPASGECITHVPAAYLDQHLKLLDDRLSVIEQLLALQSPLSESALRGHLAHLQLDAQRVTRASASLSGGERLKAALAVALWGKNPAQLLLLDEPSNHLDLASVQAFEQALQTFPGAIVAVSHDPEFLQALKPTHRLNWHATEWRLQPTN
;
A
#
# COMPACT_ATOMS: atom_id res chain seq x y z
N MET A 1 -34.41 -26.98 0.21
CA MET A 1 -33.77 -25.87 -0.54
C MET A 1 -32.40 -25.41 0.01
N GLY A 2 -31.89 -25.93 1.13
CA GLY A 2 -30.60 -25.54 1.74
C GLY A 2 -29.36 -26.22 1.14
N GLN A 3 -29.45 -27.44 0.62
CA GLN A 3 -28.28 -28.22 0.14
C GLN A 3 -27.70 -27.72 -1.19
N VAL A 4 -28.50 -27.12 -2.06
CA VAL A 4 -28.03 -26.63 -3.37
C VAL A 4 -27.20 -25.34 -3.23
N ARG A 5 -27.49 -24.49 -2.25
CA ARG A 5 -26.72 -23.26 -1.97
C ARG A 5 -25.33 -23.55 -1.37
N HIS A 6 -25.21 -24.59 -0.53
CA HIS A 6 -23.90 -25.00 0.03
C HIS A 6 -22.96 -25.56 -1.04
N GLY A 7 -23.47 -26.34 -1.98
CA GLY A 7 -22.67 -26.89 -3.08
C GLY A 7 -22.13 -25.82 -4.05
N HIS A 8 -22.89 -24.74 -4.28
CA HIS A 8 -22.41 -23.61 -5.12
C HIS A 8 -21.35 -22.77 -4.43
N GLN A 9 -21.46 -22.55 -3.11
CA GLN A 9 -20.45 -21.82 -2.34
C GLN A 9 -19.15 -22.61 -2.21
N GLN A 10 -19.21 -23.93 -1.98
CA GLN A 10 -18.04 -24.78 -1.94
C GLN A 10 -17.33 -24.86 -3.29
N ARG A 11 -18.08 -25.04 -4.40
CA ARG A 11 -17.49 -25.02 -5.76
C ARG A 11 -16.84 -23.68 -6.10
N LYS A 12 -17.43 -22.57 -5.68
CA LYS A 12 -16.83 -21.24 -5.90
C LYS A 12 -15.54 -21.09 -5.11
N SER A 13 -15.53 -21.50 -3.84
CA SER A 13 -14.33 -21.48 -2.98
C SER A 13 -13.21 -22.39 -3.51
N GLU A 14 -13.56 -23.60 -4.03
CA GLU A 14 -12.57 -24.49 -4.65
C GLU A 14 -12.04 -23.96 -5.99
N LEU A 15 -12.89 -23.30 -6.79
CA LEU A 15 -12.47 -22.68 -8.03
C LEU A 15 -11.55 -21.47 -7.75
N ASP A 16 -11.89 -20.65 -6.77
CA ASP A 16 -11.09 -19.51 -6.33
C ASP A 16 -9.75 -19.96 -5.73
N ALA A 17 -9.71 -21.11 -5.02
CA ALA A 17 -8.48 -21.72 -4.52
C ALA A 17 -7.61 -22.25 -5.67
N ARG A 18 -8.19 -22.94 -6.65
CA ARG A 18 -7.47 -23.46 -7.83
C ARG A 18 -6.95 -22.34 -8.73
N VAL A 19 -7.71 -21.25 -8.87
CA VAL A 19 -7.27 -20.06 -9.59
C VAL A 19 -6.09 -19.43 -8.84
N ARG A 20 -6.17 -19.30 -7.51
CA ARG A 20 -5.05 -18.84 -6.66
C ARG A 20 -3.79 -19.69 -6.83
N ASP A 21 -3.92 -21.01 -6.78
CA ASP A 21 -2.79 -21.95 -6.93
C ASP A 21 -2.20 -21.94 -8.34
N ALA A 22 -3.04 -21.81 -9.37
CA ALA A 22 -2.58 -21.70 -10.76
C ALA A 22 -1.85 -20.36 -11.00
N TYR A 23 -2.38 -19.26 -10.49
CA TYR A 23 -1.72 -17.96 -10.54
C TYR A 23 -0.42 -17.97 -9.72
N ALA A 24 -0.40 -18.56 -8.52
CA ALA A 24 0.80 -18.68 -7.70
C ALA A 24 1.91 -19.49 -8.40
N LYS A 25 1.55 -20.53 -9.18
CA LYS A 25 2.51 -21.32 -9.97
C LYS A 25 3.04 -20.57 -11.19
N VAL A 26 2.20 -19.83 -11.90
CA VAL A 26 2.62 -19.00 -13.05
C VAL A 26 3.55 -17.87 -12.58
N LEU A 27 3.33 -17.36 -11.36
CA LEU A 27 4.08 -16.26 -10.79
C LEU A 27 5.33 -16.69 -10.01
N ALA A 28 5.45 -17.97 -9.63
CA ALA A 28 6.67 -18.52 -9.04
C ALA A 28 7.82 -18.67 -10.06
N ASP A 29 7.48 -18.86 -11.35
CA ASP A 29 8.46 -18.84 -12.44
C ASP A 29 8.84 -17.41 -12.90
N ASP A 30 7.99 -16.41 -12.61
CA ASP A 30 8.20 -14.98 -12.92
C ASP A 30 8.50 -14.14 -11.68
N ALA A 31 9.06 -14.69 -10.62
CA ALA A 31 9.68 -13.92 -9.54
C ALA A 31 10.91 -13.16 -10.08
N VAL A 32 10.73 -12.38 -11.12
CA VAL A 32 11.53 -11.20 -11.35
C VAL A 32 11.20 -10.29 -10.16
N LEU A 33 11.93 -10.52 -9.07
CA LEU A 33 12.05 -9.61 -7.94
C LEU A 33 12.00 -8.22 -8.53
N MET A 34 10.95 -7.47 -8.24
CA MET A 34 10.94 -6.05 -8.56
C MET A 34 12.20 -5.51 -7.90
N ASN A 35 13.24 -5.31 -8.71
CA ASN A 35 14.47 -4.76 -8.19
C ASN A 35 14.19 -3.31 -7.81
N LEU A 36 13.96 -3.07 -6.52
CA LEU A 36 13.59 -1.78 -5.94
C LEU A 36 14.71 -1.31 -4.99
N PRO A 37 15.97 -1.18 -5.46
CA PRO A 37 17.09 -0.83 -4.58
C PRO A 37 16.89 0.52 -3.90
N GLY A 38 16.21 1.47 -4.57
CA GLY A 38 15.89 2.78 -4.01
C GLY A 38 14.83 2.76 -2.90
N SER A 39 14.03 1.68 -2.81
CA SER A 39 12.97 1.53 -1.81
C SER A 39 13.40 0.72 -0.58
N ALA A 40 14.59 0.12 -0.59
CA ALA A 40 15.06 -0.70 0.53
C ALA A 40 15.34 0.15 1.76
N VAL A 41 14.90 -0.35 2.93
CA VAL A 41 15.16 0.27 4.23
C VAL A 41 16.01 -0.67 5.08
N PRO A 42 17.25 -0.29 5.46
CA PRO A 42 18.06 -1.08 6.38
C PRO A 42 17.40 -1.25 7.74
N ALA A 43 17.61 -2.39 8.40
CA ALA A 43 16.92 -2.75 9.66
C ALA A 43 17.02 -1.69 10.78
N ALA A 44 18.15 -1.01 10.90
CA ALA A 44 18.37 0.03 11.91
C ALA A 44 17.96 1.45 11.46
N ARG A 45 17.52 1.62 10.21
CA ARG A 45 17.14 2.93 9.67
C ARG A 45 15.81 3.36 10.27
N ARG A 46 15.77 4.53 10.90
CA ARG A 46 14.51 5.16 11.31
C ARG A 46 13.68 5.54 10.08
N VAL A 47 12.42 5.18 10.10
CA VAL A 47 11.43 5.46 9.05
C VAL A 47 10.61 6.70 9.42
N CYS A 48 10.03 6.68 10.61
CA CYS A 48 9.31 7.83 11.16
C CYS A 48 9.41 7.86 12.68
N THR A 49 9.24 9.06 13.24
CA THR A 49 9.22 9.31 14.69
C THR A 49 8.14 10.32 15.02
N LEU A 50 7.29 9.98 15.98
CA LEU A 50 6.34 10.88 16.61
C LEU A 50 6.76 11.07 18.06
N ILE A 51 6.83 12.33 18.52
CA ILE A 51 7.23 12.69 19.88
C ILE A 51 6.12 13.55 20.48
N ASP A 52 5.45 13.02 21.51
CA ASP A 52 4.31 13.65 22.19
C ASP A 52 3.29 14.24 21.19
N ALA A 53 3.09 13.53 20.09
CA ALA A 53 2.30 14.00 18.98
C ALA A 53 0.79 13.83 19.26
N CYS A 54 0.04 14.92 19.09
CA CYS A 54 -1.41 14.91 19.08
C CYS A 54 -1.91 14.99 17.64
N LEU A 55 -2.86 14.13 17.28
CA LEU A 55 -3.53 14.22 15.98
C LEU A 55 -4.42 15.47 15.95
N PRO A 56 -4.43 16.23 14.83
CA PRO A 56 -5.30 17.39 14.69
C PRO A 56 -6.78 16.95 14.71
N TRP A 57 -7.64 17.81 15.28
CA TRP A 57 -9.11 17.66 15.34
C TRP A 57 -9.62 16.46 16.15
N LEU A 58 -8.75 15.73 16.84
CA LEU A 58 -9.14 14.57 17.62
C LEU A 58 -8.81 14.78 19.09
N PRO A 59 -9.71 14.43 20.02
CA PRO A 59 -9.44 14.46 21.46
C PRO A 59 -8.59 13.24 21.85
N ALA A 60 -7.41 13.11 21.23
CA ALA A 60 -6.50 12.00 21.48
C ALA A 60 -5.40 12.42 22.46
N GLN A 61 -4.97 11.48 23.28
CA GLN A 61 -3.79 11.66 24.13
C GLN A 61 -2.54 11.81 23.25
N PRO A 62 -1.55 12.62 23.68
CA PRO A 62 -0.24 12.63 23.04
C PRO A 62 0.35 11.22 23.03
N PHE A 63 0.95 10.81 21.91
CA PHE A 63 1.58 9.50 21.84
C PHE A 63 2.93 9.55 21.16
N ASN A 64 3.75 8.58 21.50
CA ASN A 64 5.09 8.39 20.96
C ASN A 64 5.10 7.15 20.06
N LEU A 65 5.70 7.28 18.88
CA LEU A 65 5.83 6.19 17.91
C LEU A 65 7.19 6.29 17.22
N THR A 66 7.94 5.20 17.18
CA THR A 66 9.14 5.09 16.35
C THR A 66 9.03 3.83 15.51
N LEU A 67 9.12 3.98 14.20
CA LEU A 67 9.18 2.87 13.24
C LEU A 67 10.58 2.83 12.63
N SER A 68 11.16 1.63 12.56
CA SER A 68 12.50 1.41 12.00
C SER A 68 12.55 0.15 11.16
N GLY A 69 13.40 0.15 10.13
CA GLY A 69 13.57 -0.98 9.24
C GLY A 69 12.38 -1.22 8.30
N PRO A 70 12.35 -2.36 7.60
CA PRO A 70 11.28 -2.74 6.67
C PRO A 70 10.05 -3.27 7.44
N VAL A 71 9.58 -2.47 8.41
CA VAL A 71 8.46 -2.81 9.28
C VAL A 71 7.14 -2.80 8.51
N ARG A 72 6.22 -3.71 8.87
CA ARG A 72 4.86 -3.77 8.35
C ARG A 72 3.87 -3.57 9.48
N VAL A 73 3.13 -2.47 9.45
CA VAL A 73 2.22 -2.06 10.53
C VAL A 73 0.78 -2.08 10.02
N ALA A 74 -0.06 -2.88 10.67
CA ALA A 74 -1.51 -2.80 10.49
C ALA A 74 -2.09 -1.83 11.52
N VAL A 75 -2.83 -0.82 11.04
CA VAL A 75 -3.47 0.19 11.89
C VAL A 75 -4.94 -0.18 12.10
N ASN A 76 -5.32 -0.42 13.35
CA ASN A 76 -6.66 -0.86 13.74
C ASN A 76 -7.32 0.16 14.67
N GLY A 77 -8.62 0.35 14.49
CA GLY A 77 -9.42 1.21 15.36
C GLY A 77 -10.78 1.50 14.75
N PRO A 78 -11.72 2.02 15.53
CA PRO A 78 -13.06 2.37 15.05
C PRO A 78 -13.01 3.50 14.02
N ASN A 79 -14.12 3.68 13.30
CA ASN A 79 -14.22 4.82 12.39
C ASN A 79 -14.17 6.13 13.19
N GLY A 80 -13.49 7.13 12.63
CA GLY A 80 -13.32 8.44 13.27
C GLY A 80 -12.19 8.52 14.32
N CYS A 81 -11.48 7.42 14.67
CA CYS A 81 -10.37 7.49 15.62
C CYS A 81 -9.07 8.10 15.05
N GLY A 82 -9.08 8.51 13.77
CA GLY A 82 -7.95 9.23 13.17
C GLY A 82 -6.97 8.39 12.36
N LYS A 83 -7.34 7.20 11.89
CA LYS A 83 -6.47 6.34 11.07
C LYS A 83 -5.91 7.08 9.85
N SER A 84 -6.79 7.63 9.00
CA SER A 84 -6.37 8.39 7.82
C SER A 84 -5.64 9.69 8.19
N THR A 85 -6.00 10.33 9.31
CA THR A 85 -5.29 11.52 9.81
C THR A 85 -3.86 11.17 10.18
N LEU A 86 -3.64 10.03 10.84
CA LEU A 86 -2.32 9.52 11.16
C LEU A 86 -1.50 9.25 9.89
N LEU A 87 -2.07 8.56 8.90
CA LEU A 87 -1.36 8.33 7.64
C LEU A 87 -0.98 9.63 6.92
N ARG A 88 -1.88 10.60 6.88
CA ARG A 88 -1.60 11.92 6.29
C ARG A 88 -0.54 12.71 7.07
N LEU A 89 -0.50 12.55 8.39
CA LEU A 89 0.56 13.10 9.23
C LEU A 89 1.92 12.49 8.87
N LEU A 90 1.99 11.16 8.80
CA LEU A 90 3.21 10.44 8.38
C LEU A 90 3.62 10.75 6.94
N ALA A 91 2.67 11.07 6.07
CA ALA A 91 2.93 11.52 4.70
C ALA A 91 3.45 12.97 4.61
N GLY A 92 3.51 13.69 5.74
CA GLY A 92 3.86 15.11 5.75
C GLY A 92 2.80 16.05 5.16
N GLN A 93 1.57 15.55 4.96
CA GLN A 93 0.43 16.34 4.43
C GLN A 93 -0.31 17.13 5.53
N LEU A 94 -0.06 16.80 6.78
CA LEU A 94 -0.62 17.46 7.95
C LEU A 94 0.49 17.68 8.99
N HIS A 95 0.28 18.68 9.84
CA HIS A 95 1.09 18.88 11.04
C HIS A 95 0.34 18.37 12.27
N PRO A 96 1.03 17.86 13.31
CA PRO A 96 0.40 17.50 14.56
C PRO A 96 -0.17 18.76 15.24
N ALA A 97 -1.22 18.60 16.05
CA ALA A 97 -1.78 19.70 16.84
C ALA A 97 -0.82 20.15 17.95
N SER A 98 0.00 19.21 18.46
CA SER A 98 1.13 19.45 19.36
C SER A 98 2.14 18.30 19.21
N GLY A 99 3.36 18.51 19.72
CA GLY A 99 4.46 17.56 19.56
C GLY A 99 5.07 17.59 18.16
N GLU A 100 5.77 16.54 17.79
CA GLU A 100 6.51 16.48 16.54
C GLU A 100 6.19 15.20 15.77
N CYS A 101 6.18 15.30 14.43
CA CYS A 101 6.14 14.16 13.52
C CYS A 101 7.23 14.34 12.45
N ILE A 102 8.16 13.40 12.40
CA ILE A 102 9.29 13.43 11.48
C ILE A 102 9.28 12.13 10.67
N THR A 103 9.14 12.25 9.35
CA THR A 103 9.33 11.13 8.41
C THR A 103 10.72 11.24 7.81
N HIS A 104 11.56 10.23 8.07
CA HIS A 104 13.00 10.24 7.78
C HIS A 104 13.36 9.68 6.41
N VAL A 105 12.38 9.16 5.67
CA VAL A 105 12.54 8.49 4.38
C VAL A 105 11.48 8.99 3.39
N PRO A 106 11.69 8.86 2.07
CA PRO A 106 10.65 9.16 1.10
C PRO A 106 9.40 8.32 1.36
N ALA A 107 8.26 8.99 1.50
CA ALA A 107 6.97 8.35 1.75
C ALA A 107 6.01 8.57 0.59
N ALA A 108 5.20 7.56 0.27
CA ALA A 108 4.07 7.68 -0.65
C ALA A 108 2.77 7.30 0.06
N TYR A 109 1.77 8.17 -0.07
CA TYR A 109 0.45 7.97 0.48
C TYR A 109 -0.54 7.59 -0.63
N LEU A 110 -1.01 6.36 -0.57
CA LEU A 110 -2.03 5.82 -1.45
C LEU A 110 -3.38 5.94 -0.73
N ASP A 111 -4.05 7.05 -0.95
CA ASP A 111 -5.38 7.30 -0.39
C ASP A 111 -6.47 6.63 -1.24
N GLN A 112 -7.70 6.60 -0.74
CA GLN A 112 -8.85 6.01 -1.44
C GLN A 112 -9.11 6.61 -2.83
N HIS A 113 -8.68 7.84 -3.08
CA HIS A 113 -8.85 8.55 -4.36
C HIS A 113 -7.61 8.50 -5.25
N LEU A 114 -6.51 7.91 -4.74
CA LEU A 114 -5.23 7.80 -5.44
C LEU A 114 -4.75 9.15 -6.02
N LYS A 115 -4.80 10.21 -5.20
CA LYS A 115 -4.41 11.58 -5.58
C LYS A 115 -2.95 11.72 -5.98
N LEU A 116 -2.16 10.67 -5.78
CA LEU A 116 -0.80 10.57 -6.31
C LEU A 116 -0.78 10.57 -7.84
N LEU A 117 -1.88 10.14 -8.49
CA LEU A 117 -2.01 10.13 -9.95
C LEU A 117 -2.55 11.47 -10.47
N ASP A 118 -1.95 12.00 -11.54
CA ASP A 118 -2.58 13.02 -12.38
C ASP A 118 -3.51 12.32 -13.37
N ASP A 119 -4.80 12.57 -13.24
CA ASP A 119 -5.84 11.97 -14.06
C ASP A 119 -5.71 12.27 -15.57
N ARG A 120 -5.03 13.37 -15.92
CA ARG A 120 -4.85 13.81 -17.31
C ARG A 120 -3.68 13.13 -18.00
N LEU A 121 -2.71 12.64 -17.24
CA LEU A 121 -1.50 12.02 -17.76
C LEU A 121 -1.64 10.49 -17.76
N SER A 122 -0.98 9.85 -18.69
CA SER A 122 -0.75 8.41 -18.63
C SER A 122 0.30 8.06 -17.57
N VAL A 123 0.34 6.80 -17.17
CA VAL A 123 1.32 6.32 -16.17
C VAL A 123 2.75 6.55 -16.65
N ILE A 124 3.02 6.30 -17.93
CA ILE A 124 4.35 6.51 -18.52
C ILE A 124 4.71 8.00 -18.51
N GLU A 125 3.81 8.88 -18.94
CA GLU A 125 4.06 10.33 -18.93
C GLU A 125 4.35 10.84 -17.52
N GLN A 126 3.62 10.36 -16.51
CA GLN A 126 3.87 10.72 -15.11
C GLN A 126 5.25 10.26 -14.64
N LEU A 127 5.64 9.01 -14.93
CA LEU A 127 6.94 8.48 -14.54
C LEU A 127 8.09 9.23 -15.21
N LEU A 128 7.92 9.62 -16.48
CA LEU A 128 8.90 10.44 -17.19
C LEU A 128 8.96 11.85 -16.63
N ALA A 129 7.82 12.49 -16.33
CA ALA A 129 7.75 13.81 -15.70
C ALA A 129 8.38 13.81 -14.30
N LEU A 130 8.27 12.71 -13.56
CA LEU A 130 8.93 12.50 -12.26
C LEU A 130 10.41 12.12 -12.39
N GLN A 131 10.98 12.23 -13.58
CA GLN A 131 12.40 11.93 -13.84
C GLN A 131 12.82 10.54 -13.34
N SER A 132 12.00 9.52 -13.65
CA SER A 132 12.37 8.14 -13.35
C SER A 132 13.80 7.85 -13.83
N PRO A 133 14.64 7.16 -13.04
CA PRO A 133 15.97 6.75 -13.47
C PRO A 133 15.93 5.60 -14.48
N LEU A 134 14.76 4.99 -14.69
CA LEU A 134 14.56 3.87 -15.61
C LEU A 134 14.27 4.36 -17.02
N SER A 135 14.75 3.62 -18.02
CA SER A 135 14.36 3.86 -19.41
C SER A 135 12.87 3.57 -19.61
N GLU A 136 12.25 4.19 -20.60
CA GLU A 136 10.82 3.93 -20.92
C GLU A 136 10.56 2.44 -21.20
N SER A 137 11.49 1.76 -21.88
CA SER A 137 11.38 0.32 -22.14
C SER A 137 11.37 -0.50 -20.85
N ALA A 138 12.25 -0.16 -19.89
CA ALA A 138 12.27 -0.82 -18.58
C ALA A 138 10.98 -0.54 -17.78
N LEU A 139 10.49 0.70 -17.81
CA LEU A 139 9.21 1.07 -17.17
C LEU A 139 8.05 0.25 -17.73
N ARG A 140 7.96 0.11 -19.05
CA ARG A 140 6.93 -0.72 -19.70
C ARG A 140 7.01 -2.19 -19.27
N GLY A 141 8.22 -2.74 -19.13
CA GLY A 141 8.43 -4.09 -18.61
C GLY A 141 7.92 -4.22 -17.17
N HIS A 142 8.31 -3.31 -16.30
CA HIS A 142 7.83 -3.31 -14.90
C HIS A 142 6.32 -3.13 -14.77
N LEU A 143 5.71 -2.25 -15.58
CA LEU A 143 4.26 -2.06 -15.62
C LEU A 143 3.51 -3.30 -16.09
N ALA A 144 4.08 -4.04 -17.06
CA ALA A 144 3.52 -5.32 -17.50
C ALA A 144 3.51 -6.37 -16.36
N HIS A 145 4.54 -6.41 -15.51
CA HIS A 145 4.54 -7.28 -14.31
C HIS A 145 3.44 -6.89 -13.30
N LEU A 146 3.06 -5.61 -13.23
CA LEU A 146 1.87 -5.18 -12.49
C LEU A 146 0.56 -5.45 -13.25
N GLN A 147 0.62 -6.20 -14.36
CA GLN A 147 -0.55 -6.47 -15.22
C GLN A 147 -1.20 -5.20 -15.78
N LEU A 148 -0.40 -4.18 -16.05
CA LEU A 148 -0.79 -3.00 -16.80
C LEU A 148 -0.27 -3.17 -18.24
N ASP A 149 -1.16 -3.48 -19.16
CA ASP A 149 -0.79 -3.74 -20.56
C ASP A 149 -0.32 -2.48 -21.31
N ALA A 150 0.31 -2.70 -22.47
CA ALA A 150 0.90 -1.63 -23.27
C ALA A 150 -0.10 -0.56 -23.72
N GLN A 151 -1.40 -0.91 -23.89
CA GLN A 151 -2.43 0.06 -24.26
C GLN A 151 -2.87 0.91 -23.07
N ARG A 152 -2.92 0.32 -21.87
CA ARG A 152 -3.39 0.98 -20.65
C ARG A 152 -2.38 1.98 -20.11
N VAL A 153 -1.09 1.64 -20.19
CA VAL A 153 -0.02 2.53 -19.69
C VAL A 153 0.16 3.82 -20.47
N THR A 154 -0.43 3.90 -21.66
CA THR A 154 -0.42 5.09 -22.54
C THR A 154 -1.71 5.89 -22.53
N ARG A 155 -2.74 5.42 -21.81
CA ARG A 155 -4.01 6.15 -21.65
C ARG A 155 -3.97 7.04 -20.44
N ALA A 156 -4.73 8.13 -20.47
CA ALA A 156 -4.93 9.00 -19.31
C ALA A 156 -5.40 8.18 -18.10
N SER A 157 -4.80 8.42 -16.93
CA SER A 157 -5.04 7.67 -15.70
C SER A 157 -6.51 7.68 -15.26
N ALA A 158 -7.27 8.73 -15.63
CA ALA A 158 -8.71 8.79 -15.40
C ALA A 158 -9.50 7.67 -16.11
N SER A 159 -8.97 7.08 -17.19
CA SER A 159 -9.64 6.03 -17.95
C SER A 159 -9.37 4.61 -17.44
N LEU A 160 -8.49 4.47 -16.45
CA LEU A 160 -8.15 3.20 -15.85
C LEU A 160 -9.21 2.73 -14.86
N SER A 161 -9.42 1.42 -14.74
CA SER A 161 -10.24 0.84 -13.68
C SER A 161 -9.64 1.11 -12.28
N GLY A 162 -10.41 0.94 -11.21
CA GLY A 162 -9.93 1.16 -9.84
C GLY A 162 -8.67 0.36 -9.52
N GLY A 163 -8.63 -0.93 -9.89
CA GLY A 163 -7.47 -1.79 -9.70
C GLY A 163 -6.26 -1.36 -10.54
N GLU A 164 -6.48 -0.93 -11.78
CA GLU A 164 -5.42 -0.40 -12.63
C GLU A 164 -4.87 0.92 -12.10
N ARG A 165 -5.73 1.79 -11.59
CA ARG A 165 -5.30 3.03 -10.94
C ARG A 165 -4.45 2.77 -9.71
N LEU A 166 -4.81 1.78 -8.87
CA LEU A 166 -4.01 1.42 -7.70
C LEU A 166 -2.62 0.92 -8.09
N LYS A 167 -2.54 0.04 -9.09
CA LYS A 167 -1.25 -0.45 -9.64
C LYS A 167 -0.43 0.68 -10.25
N ALA A 168 -1.07 1.61 -10.96
CA ALA A 168 -0.44 2.80 -11.51
C ALA A 168 0.10 3.72 -10.41
N ALA A 169 -0.66 3.95 -9.34
CA ALA A 169 -0.22 4.74 -8.19
C ALA A 169 0.98 4.09 -7.49
N LEU A 170 0.95 2.77 -7.33
CA LEU A 170 2.10 2.02 -6.81
C LEU A 170 3.33 2.18 -7.70
N ALA A 171 3.17 2.07 -9.02
CA ALA A 171 4.26 2.27 -9.98
C ALA A 171 4.88 3.67 -9.86
N VAL A 172 4.05 4.71 -9.79
CA VAL A 172 4.48 6.10 -9.60
C VAL A 172 5.24 6.28 -8.28
N ALA A 173 4.76 5.64 -7.21
CA ALA A 173 5.43 5.66 -5.90
C ALA A 173 6.82 5.00 -5.91
N LEU A 174 6.99 3.92 -6.69
CA LEU A 174 8.17 3.06 -6.64
C LEU A 174 9.24 3.41 -7.68
N TRP A 175 8.84 3.94 -8.83
CA TRP A 175 9.76 4.14 -9.97
C TRP A 175 9.96 5.60 -10.36
N GLY A 176 9.50 6.55 -9.56
CA GLY A 176 9.88 7.96 -9.68
C GLY A 176 11.36 8.22 -9.29
N LYS A 177 11.82 9.44 -9.42
CA LYS A 177 13.20 9.87 -9.05
C LYS A 177 13.55 9.54 -7.59
N ASN A 178 12.58 9.68 -6.70
CA ASN A 178 12.72 9.41 -5.27
C ASN A 178 11.78 8.26 -4.89
N PRO A 179 12.18 6.99 -5.11
CA PRO A 179 11.35 5.85 -4.79
C PRO A 179 10.91 5.85 -3.33
N ALA A 180 9.64 5.54 -3.09
CA ALA A 180 9.13 5.44 -1.73
C ALA A 180 9.85 4.34 -0.95
N GLN A 181 10.25 4.66 0.27
CA GLN A 181 10.78 3.75 1.28
C GLN A 181 9.75 3.48 2.38
N LEU A 182 8.69 4.30 2.44
CA LEU A 182 7.52 4.11 3.29
C LEU A 182 6.27 4.19 2.43
N LEU A 183 5.49 3.11 2.40
CA LEU A 183 4.16 3.09 1.81
C LEU A 183 3.11 3.28 2.90
N LEU A 184 2.23 4.24 2.71
CA LEU A 184 1.10 4.56 3.57
C LEU A 184 -0.17 4.21 2.79
N LEU A 185 -0.90 3.18 3.23
CA LEU A 185 -2.03 2.61 2.50
C LEU A 185 -3.33 2.86 3.28
N ASP A 186 -4.27 3.58 2.68
CA ASP A 186 -5.55 3.93 3.30
C ASP A 186 -6.70 3.27 2.55
N GLU A 187 -7.15 2.12 3.06
CA GLU A 187 -8.22 1.28 2.49
C GLU A 187 -7.98 0.93 1.00
N PRO A 188 -6.80 0.40 0.63
CA PRO A 188 -6.42 0.25 -0.77
C PRO A 188 -7.22 -0.82 -1.52
N SER A 189 -7.82 -1.79 -0.81
CA SER A 189 -8.59 -2.89 -1.41
C SER A 189 -10.07 -2.53 -1.69
N ASN A 190 -10.53 -1.36 -1.24
CA ASN A 190 -11.92 -0.98 -1.41
C ASN A 190 -12.31 -0.86 -2.89
N HIS A 191 -13.41 -1.52 -3.26
CA HIS A 191 -14.01 -1.51 -4.60
C HIS A 191 -13.13 -2.13 -5.71
N LEU A 192 -12.14 -2.94 -5.35
CA LEU A 192 -11.31 -3.66 -6.31
C LEU A 192 -11.85 -5.05 -6.60
N ASP A 193 -11.61 -5.54 -7.82
CA ASP A 193 -11.81 -6.94 -8.15
C ASP A 193 -10.70 -7.81 -7.51
N LEU A 194 -11.01 -9.09 -7.34
CA LEU A 194 -10.11 -10.04 -6.66
C LEU A 194 -8.73 -10.14 -7.33
N ALA A 195 -8.68 -10.12 -8.66
CA ALA A 195 -7.42 -10.24 -9.41
C ALA A 195 -6.52 -9.02 -9.16
N SER A 196 -7.11 -7.82 -9.13
CA SER A 196 -6.39 -6.57 -8.83
C SER A 196 -5.85 -6.56 -7.40
N VAL A 197 -6.64 -7.02 -6.42
CA VAL A 197 -6.20 -7.14 -5.02
C VAL A 197 -5.02 -8.10 -4.92
N GLN A 198 -5.10 -9.28 -5.52
CA GLN A 198 -4.03 -10.29 -5.48
C GLN A 198 -2.72 -9.79 -6.11
N ALA A 199 -2.80 -9.12 -7.26
CA ALA A 199 -1.62 -8.55 -7.90
C ALA A 199 -0.98 -7.44 -7.03
N PHE A 200 -1.80 -6.63 -6.37
CA PHE A 200 -1.33 -5.58 -5.46
C PHE A 200 -0.68 -6.17 -4.21
N GLU A 201 -1.32 -7.16 -3.57
CA GLU A 201 -0.77 -7.89 -2.41
C GLU A 201 0.60 -8.49 -2.73
N GLN A 202 0.73 -9.12 -3.89
CA GLN A 202 1.98 -9.71 -4.32
C GLN A 202 3.09 -8.66 -4.49
N ALA A 203 2.77 -7.52 -5.11
CA ALA A 203 3.70 -6.41 -5.22
C ALA A 203 4.14 -5.89 -3.84
N LEU A 204 3.22 -5.81 -2.87
CA LEU A 204 3.54 -5.41 -1.51
C LEU A 204 4.39 -6.44 -0.75
N GLN A 205 4.22 -7.75 -1.02
CA GLN A 205 5.03 -8.79 -0.37
C GLN A 205 6.52 -8.68 -0.72
N THR A 206 6.84 -8.26 -1.94
CA THR A 206 8.21 -8.08 -2.42
C THR A 206 8.79 -6.69 -2.10
N PHE A 207 7.97 -5.76 -1.60
CA PHE A 207 8.42 -4.41 -1.28
C PHE A 207 9.42 -4.41 -0.11
N PRO A 208 10.66 -3.88 -0.30
CA PRO A 208 11.74 -3.97 0.67
C PRO A 208 11.73 -2.82 1.71
N GLY A 209 10.77 -1.92 1.61
CA GLY A 209 10.58 -0.78 2.52
C GLY A 209 9.58 -1.05 3.63
N ALA A 210 9.26 0.00 4.36
CA ALA A 210 8.27 -0.02 5.44
C ALA A 210 6.84 0.19 4.88
N ILE A 211 5.85 -0.45 5.48
CA ILE A 211 4.43 -0.29 5.14
C ILE A 211 3.64 0.02 6.40
N VAL A 212 2.77 1.03 6.33
CA VAL A 212 1.73 1.30 7.33
C VAL A 212 0.39 1.27 6.61
N ALA A 213 -0.47 0.31 6.96
CA ALA A 213 -1.71 0.06 6.26
C ALA A 213 -2.93 0.15 7.19
N VAL A 214 -3.96 0.83 6.72
CA VAL A 214 -5.32 0.80 7.23
C VAL A 214 -6.15 -0.03 6.27
N SER A 215 -6.82 -1.06 6.75
CA SER A 215 -7.81 -1.80 5.97
C SER A 215 -8.85 -2.44 6.89
N HIS A 216 -10.07 -2.55 6.38
CA HIS A 216 -11.14 -3.33 6.97
C HIS A 216 -11.19 -4.76 6.41
N ASP A 217 -10.35 -5.08 5.45
CA ASP A 217 -10.22 -6.40 4.86
C ASP A 217 -9.19 -7.25 5.63
N PRO A 218 -9.63 -8.29 6.39
CA PRO A 218 -8.73 -9.13 7.16
C PRO A 218 -7.81 -9.97 6.26
N GLU A 219 -8.26 -10.36 5.05
CA GLU A 219 -7.46 -11.17 4.12
C GLU A 219 -6.30 -10.34 3.58
N PHE A 220 -6.56 -9.09 3.18
CA PHE A 220 -5.53 -8.14 2.78
C PHE A 220 -4.50 -7.91 3.90
N LEU A 221 -4.95 -7.66 5.13
CA LEU A 221 -4.03 -7.47 6.26
C LEU A 221 -3.21 -8.73 6.55
N GLN A 222 -3.78 -9.92 6.40
CA GLN A 222 -3.06 -11.18 6.57
C GLN A 222 -2.02 -11.38 5.46
N ALA A 223 -2.37 -11.09 4.20
CA ALA A 223 -1.45 -11.16 3.07
C ALA A 223 -0.25 -10.20 3.21
N LEU A 224 -0.46 -9.05 3.86
CA LEU A 224 0.59 -8.08 4.17
C LEU A 224 1.62 -8.62 5.17
N LYS A 225 1.29 -9.64 5.97
CA LYS A 225 2.13 -10.23 7.04
C LYS A 225 2.66 -9.16 8.00
N PRO A 226 1.79 -8.46 8.73
CA PRO A 226 2.21 -7.37 9.60
C PRO A 226 3.14 -7.85 10.71
N THR A 227 4.22 -7.13 10.92
CA THR A 227 5.16 -7.34 12.04
C THR A 227 4.69 -6.68 13.33
N HIS A 228 3.83 -5.65 13.18
CA HIS A 228 3.27 -4.88 14.29
C HIS A 228 1.82 -4.51 14.00
N ARG A 229 1.08 -4.30 15.07
CA ARG A 229 -0.26 -3.72 15.05
C ARG A 229 -0.27 -2.42 15.84
N LEU A 230 -0.77 -1.35 15.23
CA LEU A 230 -1.02 -0.09 15.90
C LEU A 230 -2.51 -0.01 16.21
N ASN A 231 -2.87 -0.23 17.45
CA ASN A 231 -4.25 -0.35 17.89
C ASN A 231 -4.69 0.91 18.64
N TRP A 232 -5.92 1.36 18.34
CA TRP A 232 -6.58 2.41 19.11
C TRP A 232 -7.23 1.83 20.35
N HIS A 233 -6.88 2.37 21.53
CA HIS A 233 -7.44 2.00 22.81
C HIS A 233 -8.00 3.25 23.53
N ALA A 234 -9.33 3.33 23.62
CA ALA A 234 -10.06 4.43 24.26
C ALA A 234 -9.68 5.83 23.71
N THR A 235 -8.49 6.34 24.00
CA THR A 235 -8.01 7.69 23.61
C THR A 235 -6.56 7.70 23.14
N GLU A 236 -5.90 6.55 23.07
CA GLU A 236 -4.47 6.47 22.73
C GLU A 236 -4.15 5.40 21.69
N TRP A 237 -3.07 5.60 20.97
CA TRP A 237 -2.49 4.63 20.05
C TRP A 237 -1.45 3.77 20.75
N ARG A 238 -1.51 2.46 20.57
CA ARG A 238 -0.53 1.51 21.13
C ARG A 238 0.03 0.62 20.04
N LEU A 239 1.36 0.65 19.87
CA LEU A 239 2.08 -0.25 18.97
C LEU A 239 2.39 -1.56 19.70
N GLN A 240 2.07 -2.68 19.07
CA GLN A 240 2.32 -4.02 19.62
C GLN A 240 2.93 -4.91 18.53
N PRO A 241 3.93 -5.74 18.81
CA PRO A 241 4.41 -6.73 17.87
C PRO A 241 3.30 -7.74 17.55
N THR A 242 3.29 -8.24 16.33
CA THR A 242 2.42 -9.36 15.94
C THR A 242 3.16 -10.66 16.24
N ASN A 243 2.57 -11.50 17.09
CA ASN A 243 3.12 -12.84 17.40
C ASN A 243 2.95 -13.79 16.22
#